data_a3ec5bc472fbdbb02ccd1457b60eb15f
#
_entry.id   a3ec5bc472fbdbb02ccd1457b60eb15f
#
_cell.length_a   1.000
_cell.length_b   1.000
_cell.length_c   1.000
_cell.angle_alpha   90.00
_cell.angle_beta   90.00
_cell.angle_gamma   90.00
#
_symmetry.space_group_name_H-M   'P 1'
#
loop_
_entity.id
_entity.type
_entity.pdbx_description
1 polymer ?
#
loop_
_entity_poly.entity_id
_entity_poly.type
_entity_poly.pdbx_seq_one_letter_code
_entity_poly.pdbx_strand_id
1 'polypeptide(L)'
;MHAIHPNARTTPAVRAEIARSSEPTGVLARRYGVSTETIRKWRKRGPDDCQDRSARPHTLPWKASEEERAIVCALRRATGFPLDDLTFVVTHFLPHLNRDAVYRILKAEGLNRLPAQSRSRKPDGAFKEYGLGFVHLDVKHLPKLRDRDGVTRKRFLLVAIDRCSRWVHLAVKDDETTASAVAFLKEAVQAFPFTLTHVLTDRGSCFTADGFEALCREVKVQHRTTRPYTPKTNGMVERFNGRVQREVLGITIHSHADLETLRKGFNRAYNARRQRVLGGLSPDQAVRQQMKANPKLASMHHEPPSDPCVLPKALLVVAAAKEVSHPDT
;
A
#
# COMPACT_ATOMS: atom_id res chain seq x y z
N MET A 1 -22.42 -1.00 -34.96
CA MET A 1 -22.87 -2.30 -35.51
C MET A 1 -22.92 -3.30 -34.36
N HIS A 2 -24.09 -3.85 -34.03
CA HIS A 2 -24.19 -4.94 -33.06
C HIS A 2 -23.71 -6.22 -33.75
N ALA A 3 -22.64 -6.83 -33.25
CA ALA A 3 -22.15 -8.11 -33.76
C ALA A 3 -23.19 -9.21 -33.44
N ILE A 4 -23.84 -9.73 -34.45
CA ILE A 4 -24.75 -10.88 -34.31
C ILE A 4 -23.86 -12.12 -34.17
N HIS A 5 -24.13 -12.94 -33.14
CA HIS A 5 -23.37 -14.18 -32.95
C HIS A 5 -23.49 -15.07 -34.19
N PRO A 6 -22.39 -15.65 -34.71
CA PRO A 6 -22.38 -16.45 -35.97
C PRO A 6 -23.41 -17.58 -35.97
N ASN A 7 -23.73 -18.15 -34.81
CA ASN A 7 -24.71 -19.23 -34.64
C ASN A 7 -26.15 -18.72 -34.36
N ALA A 8 -26.39 -17.42 -34.45
CA ALA A 8 -27.74 -16.89 -34.23
C ALA A 8 -28.65 -17.26 -35.41
N ARG A 9 -29.67 -18.10 -35.15
CA ARG A 9 -30.67 -18.53 -36.16
C ARG A 9 -31.69 -17.45 -36.47
N THR A 10 -31.83 -16.43 -35.66
CA THR A 10 -32.72 -15.30 -35.87
C THR A 10 -31.99 -13.98 -35.69
N THR A 11 -32.08 -13.10 -36.67
CA THR A 11 -31.64 -11.72 -36.58
C THR A 11 -32.74 -10.83 -35.96
N PRO A 12 -32.43 -9.61 -35.49
CA PRO A 12 -33.44 -8.66 -35.01
C PRO A 12 -34.56 -8.40 -36.05
N ALA A 13 -34.21 -8.34 -37.34
CA ALA A 13 -35.22 -8.19 -38.44
C ALA A 13 -36.15 -9.38 -38.50
N VAL A 14 -35.61 -10.61 -38.50
CA VAL A 14 -36.41 -11.85 -38.51
C VAL A 14 -37.30 -11.94 -37.26
N ARG A 15 -36.80 -11.52 -36.11
CA ARG A 15 -37.57 -11.49 -34.85
C ARG A 15 -38.75 -10.50 -34.92
N ALA A 16 -38.51 -9.33 -35.50
CA ALA A 16 -39.56 -8.34 -35.72
C ALA A 16 -40.63 -8.85 -36.72
N GLU A 17 -40.22 -9.56 -37.76
CA GLU A 17 -41.12 -10.22 -38.70
C GLU A 17 -41.95 -11.28 -38.00
N ILE A 18 -41.35 -12.18 -37.21
CA ILE A 18 -42.06 -13.18 -36.40
C ILE A 18 -43.07 -12.51 -35.45
N ALA A 19 -42.69 -11.41 -34.83
CA ALA A 19 -43.54 -10.70 -33.89
C ALA A 19 -44.79 -10.08 -34.55
N ARG A 20 -44.66 -9.60 -35.80
CA ARG A 20 -45.77 -9.01 -36.59
C ARG A 20 -46.63 -10.04 -37.27
N SER A 21 -46.08 -11.23 -37.54
CA SER A 21 -46.80 -12.26 -38.33
C SER A 21 -47.98 -12.87 -37.57
N SER A 22 -49.10 -13.04 -38.23
CA SER A 22 -50.30 -13.76 -37.76
C SER A 22 -50.30 -15.25 -38.11
N GLU A 23 -49.30 -15.73 -38.86
CA GLU A 23 -49.21 -17.13 -39.28
C GLU A 23 -49.13 -18.11 -38.09
N PRO A 24 -49.64 -19.35 -38.24
CA PRO A 24 -49.53 -20.34 -37.17
C PRO A 24 -48.07 -20.56 -36.69
N THR A 25 -47.90 -20.69 -35.37
CA THR A 25 -46.58 -20.83 -34.74
C THR A 25 -45.74 -21.97 -35.34
N GLY A 26 -46.37 -23.10 -35.67
CA GLY A 26 -45.71 -24.26 -36.29
C GLY A 26 -45.18 -23.99 -37.70
N VAL A 27 -45.84 -23.12 -38.48
CA VAL A 27 -45.46 -22.74 -39.84
C VAL A 27 -44.19 -21.86 -39.75
N LEU A 28 -44.22 -20.85 -38.91
CA LEU A 28 -43.04 -19.97 -38.68
C LEU A 28 -41.84 -20.72 -38.09
N ALA A 29 -42.09 -21.66 -37.17
CA ALA A 29 -41.06 -22.50 -36.62
C ALA A 29 -40.29 -23.29 -37.68
N ARG A 30 -41.03 -23.90 -38.62
CA ARG A 30 -40.43 -24.61 -39.75
C ARG A 30 -39.73 -23.69 -40.75
N ARG A 31 -40.35 -22.53 -41.07
CA ARG A 31 -39.76 -21.53 -41.99
C ARG A 31 -38.42 -21.01 -41.50
N TYR A 32 -38.31 -20.68 -40.24
CA TYR A 32 -37.07 -20.10 -39.67
C TYR A 32 -36.13 -21.13 -39.00
N GLY A 33 -36.48 -22.41 -39.01
CA GLY A 33 -35.67 -23.49 -38.43
C GLY A 33 -35.46 -23.35 -36.92
N VAL A 34 -36.48 -22.84 -36.21
CA VAL A 34 -36.44 -22.62 -34.75
C VAL A 34 -37.61 -23.36 -34.05
N SER A 35 -37.54 -23.48 -32.73
CA SER A 35 -38.60 -24.08 -31.96
C SER A 35 -39.83 -23.20 -31.91
N THR A 36 -41.00 -23.83 -31.72
CA THR A 36 -42.28 -23.12 -31.52
C THR A 36 -42.24 -22.19 -30.29
N GLU A 37 -41.48 -22.56 -29.29
CA GLU A 37 -41.25 -21.74 -28.10
C GLU A 37 -40.48 -20.44 -28.43
N THR A 38 -39.53 -20.52 -29.35
CA THR A 38 -38.81 -19.33 -29.85
C THR A 38 -39.78 -18.38 -30.56
N ILE A 39 -40.70 -18.88 -31.35
CA ILE A 39 -41.74 -18.05 -32.02
C ILE A 39 -42.64 -17.38 -30.98
N ARG A 40 -43.13 -18.14 -29.98
CA ARG A 40 -43.97 -17.60 -28.87
C ARG A 40 -43.24 -16.52 -28.09
N LYS A 41 -41.92 -16.73 -27.79
CA LYS A 41 -41.07 -15.77 -27.11
C LYS A 41 -40.99 -14.43 -27.85
N TRP A 42 -40.75 -14.46 -29.17
CA TRP A 42 -40.63 -13.24 -29.94
C TRP A 42 -41.96 -12.52 -30.15
N ARG A 43 -43.06 -13.26 -30.31
CA ARG A 43 -44.42 -12.67 -30.32
C ARG A 43 -44.75 -11.98 -29.00
N LYS A 44 -44.40 -12.60 -27.86
CA LYS A 44 -44.64 -12.03 -26.53
C LYS A 44 -43.83 -10.75 -26.30
N ARG A 45 -42.64 -10.66 -26.87
CA ARG A 45 -41.77 -9.48 -26.75
C ARG A 45 -42.21 -8.32 -27.67
N GLY A 46 -42.93 -8.62 -28.72
CA GLY A 46 -43.34 -7.61 -29.68
C GLY A 46 -42.25 -7.15 -30.66
N PRO A 47 -42.66 -6.39 -31.70
CA PRO A 47 -41.76 -5.99 -32.78
C PRO A 47 -40.72 -4.96 -32.38
N ASP A 48 -40.94 -4.22 -31.31
CA ASP A 48 -40.05 -3.14 -30.84
C ASP A 48 -38.97 -3.66 -29.89
N ASP A 49 -39.11 -4.84 -29.26
CA ASP A 49 -38.15 -5.47 -28.37
C ASP A 49 -37.47 -6.70 -28.99
N CYS A 50 -36.92 -6.55 -30.19
CA CYS A 50 -36.27 -7.63 -30.93
C CYS A 50 -34.73 -7.71 -30.79
N GLN A 51 -34.15 -6.81 -30.03
CA GLN A 51 -32.70 -6.79 -29.77
C GLN A 51 -32.31 -7.88 -28.78
N ASP A 52 -31.03 -8.28 -28.81
CA ASP A 52 -30.51 -9.16 -27.78
C ASP A 52 -30.36 -8.40 -26.46
N ARG A 53 -30.84 -9.03 -25.40
CA ARG A 53 -30.64 -8.52 -24.04
C ARG A 53 -29.23 -8.83 -23.60
N SER A 54 -28.67 -7.96 -22.75
CA SER A 54 -27.38 -8.20 -22.14
C SER A 54 -27.34 -9.57 -21.45
N ALA A 55 -26.32 -10.36 -21.75
CA ALA A 55 -26.06 -11.63 -21.05
C ALA A 55 -25.51 -11.41 -19.63
N ARG A 56 -25.26 -10.16 -19.24
CA ARG A 56 -24.75 -9.84 -17.92
C ARG A 56 -25.83 -10.10 -16.86
N PRO A 57 -25.52 -10.88 -15.80
CA PRO A 57 -26.44 -11.08 -14.68
C PRO A 57 -26.87 -9.74 -14.06
N HIS A 58 -28.14 -9.62 -13.69
CA HIS A 58 -28.65 -8.43 -13.00
C HIS A 58 -28.05 -8.30 -11.60
N THR A 59 -27.84 -9.44 -10.92
CA THR A 59 -27.25 -9.51 -9.59
C THR A 59 -25.87 -10.16 -9.68
N LEU A 60 -24.88 -9.52 -9.10
CA LEU A 60 -23.49 -10.00 -9.02
C LEU A 60 -23.11 -10.05 -7.53
N PRO A 61 -23.24 -11.23 -6.87
CA PRO A 61 -22.99 -11.35 -5.42
C PRO A 61 -21.60 -10.89 -4.96
N TRP A 62 -20.62 -10.94 -5.87
CA TRP A 62 -19.24 -10.51 -5.61
C TRP A 62 -18.98 -9.03 -5.93
N LYS A 63 -20.00 -8.28 -6.34
CA LYS A 63 -19.86 -6.84 -6.61
C LYS A 63 -19.82 -6.10 -5.28
N ALA A 64 -18.84 -5.21 -5.13
CA ALA A 64 -18.76 -4.32 -3.98
C ALA A 64 -20.08 -3.54 -3.79
N SER A 65 -20.56 -3.48 -2.55
CA SER A 65 -21.72 -2.65 -2.18
C SER A 65 -21.37 -1.15 -2.30
N GLU A 66 -22.37 -0.29 -2.21
CA GLU A 66 -22.12 1.16 -2.24
C GLU A 66 -21.36 1.63 -1.00
N GLU A 67 -21.64 1.05 0.17
CA GLU A 67 -20.89 1.33 1.40
C GLU A 67 -19.41 0.90 1.28
N GLU A 68 -19.15 -0.30 0.77
CA GLU A 68 -17.78 -0.78 0.55
C GLU A 68 -17.01 0.11 -0.44
N ARG A 69 -17.67 0.58 -1.50
CA ARG A 69 -17.10 1.55 -2.44
C ARG A 69 -16.78 2.87 -1.76
N ALA A 70 -17.70 3.38 -0.94
CA ALA A 70 -17.49 4.60 -0.17
C ALA A 70 -16.29 4.47 0.78
N ILE A 71 -16.17 3.34 1.49
CA ILE A 71 -15.03 3.04 2.38
C ILE A 71 -13.70 3.05 1.60
N VAL A 72 -13.63 2.35 0.46
CA VAL A 72 -12.41 2.33 -0.37
C VAL A 72 -12.02 3.74 -0.83
N CYS A 73 -13.00 4.55 -1.25
CA CYS A 73 -12.78 5.91 -1.70
C CYS A 73 -12.37 6.85 -0.55
N ALA A 74 -12.99 6.72 0.62
CA ALA A 74 -12.64 7.48 1.82
C ALA A 74 -11.21 7.17 2.26
N LEU A 75 -10.83 5.89 2.32
CA LEU A 75 -9.47 5.47 2.62
C LEU A 75 -8.46 6.06 1.62
N ARG A 76 -8.79 6.03 0.30
CA ARG A 76 -7.92 6.60 -0.72
C ARG A 76 -7.70 8.10 -0.52
N ARG A 77 -8.77 8.84 -0.23
CA ARG A 77 -8.71 10.30 0.00
C ARG A 77 -7.94 10.62 1.28
N ALA A 78 -8.22 9.90 2.36
CA ALA A 78 -7.62 10.15 3.67
C ALA A 78 -6.12 9.80 3.70
N THR A 79 -5.71 8.70 3.06
CA THR A 79 -4.35 8.17 3.19
C THR A 79 -3.44 8.53 2.02
N GLY A 80 -3.99 8.77 0.84
CA GLY A 80 -3.19 8.92 -0.39
C GLY A 80 -2.38 7.66 -0.76
N PHE A 81 -2.74 6.49 -0.25
CA PHE A 81 -2.00 5.25 -0.50
C PHE A 81 -1.96 4.90 -1.98
N PRO A 82 -0.84 4.42 -2.52
CA PRO A 82 -0.80 3.76 -3.83
C PRO A 82 -1.77 2.57 -3.87
N LEU A 83 -2.16 2.14 -5.08
CA LEU A 83 -3.14 1.07 -5.27
C LEU A 83 -2.78 -0.21 -4.49
N ASP A 84 -1.52 -0.62 -4.54
CA ASP A 84 -1.08 -1.87 -3.90
C ASP A 84 -1.15 -1.77 -2.37
N ASP A 85 -0.78 -0.62 -1.82
CA ASP A 85 -0.85 -0.35 -0.39
C ASP A 85 -2.30 -0.25 0.10
N LEU A 86 -3.16 0.42 -0.68
CA LEU A 86 -4.58 0.49 -0.40
C LEU A 86 -5.23 -0.90 -0.46
N THR A 87 -4.89 -1.70 -1.48
CA THR A 87 -5.40 -3.07 -1.61
C THR A 87 -5.01 -3.91 -0.41
N PHE A 88 -3.75 -3.81 0.05
CA PHE A 88 -3.30 -4.53 1.23
C PHE A 88 -4.17 -4.21 2.46
N VAL A 89 -4.48 -2.94 2.69
CA VAL A 89 -5.33 -2.53 3.81
C VAL A 89 -6.76 -3.02 3.61
N VAL A 90 -7.35 -2.78 2.44
CA VAL A 90 -8.75 -3.14 2.13
C VAL A 90 -8.99 -4.63 2.28
N THR A 91 -8.10 -5.49 1.80
CA THR A 91 -8.28 -6.95 1.86
C THR A 91 -8.26 -7.52 3.28
N HIS A 92 -7.80 -6.77 4.29
CA HIS A 92 -7.87 -7.19 5.68
C HIS A 92 -9.28 -7.22 6.25
N PHE A 93 -10.16 -6.34 5.79
CA PHE A 93 -11.55 -6.25 6.29
C PHE A 93 -12.59 -6.48 5.20
N LEU A 94 -12.21 -6.39 3.91
CA LEU A 94 -13.02 -6.73 2.75
C LEU A 94 -12.26 -7.74 1.87
N PRO A 95 -12.07 -9.00 2.32
CA PRO A 95 -11.19 -9.96 1.66
C PRO A 95 -11.65 -10.39 0.26
N HIS A 96 -12.92 -10.18 -0.08
CA HIS A 96 -13.48 -10.44 -1.40
C HIS A 96 -13.10 -9.39 -2.45
N LEU A 97 -12.63 -8.20 -2.02
CA LEU A 97 -12.19 -7.14 -2.92
C LEU A 97 -10.72 -7.34 -3.28
N ASN A 98 -10.47 -7.96 -4.41
CA ASN A 98 -9.13 -8.08 -4.96
C ASN A 98 -8.64 -6.75 -5.55
N ARG A 99 -7.36 -6.71 -5.92
CA ARG A 99 -6.68 -5.53 -6.49
C ARG A 99 -7.44 -4.91 -7.68
N ASP A 100 -7.99 -5.75 -8.57
CA ASP A 100 -8.70 -5.28 -9.75
C ASP A 100 -10.07 -4.69 -9.40
N ALA A 101 -10.72 -5.22 -8.37
CA ALA A 101 -11.94 -4.63 -7.84
C ALA A 101 -11.68 -3.25 -7.25
N VAL A 102 -10.66 -3.10 -6.39
CA VAL A 102 -10.23 -1.83 -5.82
C VAL A 102 -9.86 -0.83 -6.94
N TYR A 103 -9.09 -1.25 -7.95
CA TYR A 103 -8.75 -0.39 -9.08
C TYR A 103 -9.98 0.09 -9.85
N ARG A 104 -10.95 -0.80 -10.12
CA ARG A 104 -12.19 -0.44 -10.83
C ARG A 104 -13.04 0.55 -10.03
N ILE A 105 -13.14 0.37 -8.71
CA ILE A 105 -13.79 1.33 -7.82
C ILE A 105 -13.14 2.69 -7.93
N LEU A 106 -11.82 2.76 -7.72
CA LEU A 106 -11.08 4.03 -7.80
C LEU A 106 -11.17 4.67 -9.18
N LYS A 107 -11.19 3.88 -10.26
CA LYS A 107 -11.31 4.39 -11.62
C LYS A 107 -12.68 5.00 -11.87
N ALA A 108 -13.73 4.37 -11.39
CA ALA A 108 -15.09 4.88 -11.51
C ALA A 108 -15.27 6.25 -10.83
N GLU A 109 -14.56 6.46 -9.70
CA GLU A 109 -14.62 7.69 -8.91
C GLU A 109 -13.50 8.70 -9.26
N GLY A 110 -12.74 8.47 -10.34
CA GLY A 110 -11.64 9.36 -10.74
C GLY A 110 -10.44 9.37 -9.79
N LEU A 111 -10.37 8.44 -8.83
CA LEU A 111 -9.33 8.36 -7.79
C LEU A 111 -8.19 7.41 -8.13
N ASN A 112 -8.16 6.84 -9.34
CA ASN A 112 -7.16 5.86 -9.76
C ASN A 112 -5.76 6.45 -9.93
N ARG A 113 -5.65 7.77 -10.09
CA ARG A 113 -4.37 8.49 -10.18
C ARG A 113 -4.17 9.33 -8.93
N LEU A 114 -2.98 9.23 -8.33
CA LEU A 114 -2.55 10.20 -7.31
C LEU A 114 -2.17 11.51 -8.00
N PRO A 115 -2.35 12.67 -7.32
CA PRO A 115 -1.82 13.93 -7.81
C PRO A 115 -0.35 13.80 -8.20
N ALA A 116 0.01 14.27 -9.37
CA ALA A 116 1.39 14.24 -9.83
C ALA A 116 2.24 15.11 -8.91
N GLN A 117 3.12 14.49 -8.13
CA GLN A 117 4.21 15.24 -7.51
C GLN A 117 5.22 15.55 -8.61
N SER A 118 5.57 16.83 -8.77
CA SER A 118 6.61 17.26 -9.69
C SER A 118 7.95 16.66 -9.27
N ARG A 119 8.32 15.54 -9.87
CA ARG A 119 9.62 14.90 -9.69
C ARG A 119 10.40 15.00 -10.97
N SER A 120 11.51 15.73 -10.94
CA SER A 120 12.52 15.62 -11.98
C SER A 120 13.02 14.16 -12.04
N ARG A 121 12.74 13.45 -13.12
CA ARG A 121 13.31 12.12 -13.41
C ARG A 121 14.81 12.28 -13.62
N LYS A 122 15.61 11.86 -12.64
CA LYS A 122 17.07 11.64 -12.86
C LYS A 122 17.26 10.20 -13.34
N PRO A 123 18.21 9.95 -14.26
CA PRO A 123 18.45 8.63 -14.82
C PRO A 123 18.87 7.63 -13.75
N ASP A 124 18.33 6.41 -13.83
CA ASP A 124 18.61 5.32 -12.90
C ASP A 124 20.07 4.84 -13.09
N GLY A 125 20.89 5.11 -12.08
CA GLY A 125 22.20 4.47 -11.97
C GLY A 125 22.03 3.08 -11.36
N ALA A 126 22.71 2.07 -11.89
CA ALA A 126 22.78 0.75 -11.31
C ALA A 126 23.37 0.83 -9.90
N PHE A 127 22.62 0.40 -8.90
CA PHE A 127 23.11 0.31 -7.53
C PHE A 127 23.79 -1.04 -7.32
N LYS A 128 24.96 -1.00 -6.67
CA LYS A 128 25.65 -2.22 -6.23
C LYS A 128 24.74 -3.00 -5.29
N GLU A 129 24.58 -4.29 -5.55
CA GLU A 129 23.83 -5.18 -4.65
C GLU A 129 24.61 -5.41 -3.36
N TYR A 130 23.94 -5.36 -2.23
CA TYR A 130 24.48 -5.63 -0.90
C TYR A 130 23.61 -6.70 -0.23
N GLY A 131 24.23 -7.60 0.53
CA GLY A 131 23.50 -8.52 1.41
C GLY A 131 22.87 -7.81 2.60
N LEU A 132 22.21 -8.59 3.46
CA LEU A 132 21.65 -8.09 4.73
C LEU A 132 22.75 -7.47 5.60
N GLY A 133 22.36 -6.47 6.38
CA GLY A 133 23.22 -5.81 7.35
C GLY A 133 23.88 -4.52 6.87
N PHE A 134 23.61 -4.05 5.64
CA PHE A 134 24.01 -2.72 5.20
C PHE A 134 22.86 -1.74 5.43
N VAL A 135 22.91 -0.99 6.52
CA VAL A 135 21.82 -0.13 7.00
C VAL A 135 22.15 1.33 6.74
N HIS A 136 21.16 2.07 6.23
CA HIS A 136 21.23 3.54 6.16
C HIS A 136 20.58 4.12 7.40
N LEU A 137 21.26 5.05 8.06
CA LEU A 137 20.71 5.88 9.12
C LEU A 137 20.44 7.29 8.61
N ASP A 138 19.33 7.86 9.08
CA ASP A 138 18.93 9.23 8.75
C ASP A 138 18.15 9.85 9.90
N VAL A 139 18.17 11.18 9.98
CA VAL A 139 17.36 11.95 10.93
C VAL A 139 16.37 12.79 10.15
N LYS A 140 15.11 12.67 10.49
CA LYS A 140 14.03 13.50 9.93
C LYS A 140 13.46 14.40 11.01
N HIS A 141 13.49 15.70 10.78
CA HIS A 141 12.78 16.66 11.62
C HIS A 141 11.28 16.48 11.47
N LEU A 142 10.58 16.31 12.59
CA LEU A 142 9.14 16.21 12.63
C LEU A 142 8.51 17.61 12.77
N PRO A 143 7.26 17.81 12.36
CA PRO A 143 6.51 19.00 12.70
C PRO A 143 6.50 19.23 14.22
N LYS A 144 6.50 20.50 14.63
CA LYS A 144 6.34 20.82 16.05
C LYS A 144 4.97 20.34 16.52
N LEU A 145 4.95 19.55 17.57
CA LEU A 145 3.72 19.02 18.19
C LEU A 145 3.49 19.71 19.53
N ARG A 146 2.23 20.05 19.78
CA ARG A 146 1.79 20.53 21.09
C ARG A 146 1.53 19.32 21.98
N ASP A 147 2.23 19.21 23.07
CA ASP A 147 2.07 18.12 24.03
C ASP A 147 0.86 18.36 24.96
N ARG A 148 0.49 17.36 25.76
CA ARG A 148 -0.65 17.44 26.70
C ARG A 148 -0.48 18.55 27.74
N ASP A 149 0.76 18.90 28.10
CA ASP A 149 1.11 20.02 28.95
C ASP A 149 0.97 21.39 28.28
N GLY A 150 0.50 21.43 27.04
CA GLY A 150 0.34 22.65 26.24
C GLY A 150 1.63 23.20 25.63
N VAL A 151 2.77 22.60 25.90
CA VAL A 151 4.09 23.03 25.40
C VAL A 151 4.34 22.46 24.02
N THR A 152 4.80 23.31 23.10
CA THR A 152 5.16 22.91 21.73
C THR A 152 6.61 22.50 21.68
N ARG A 153 6.88 21.22 21.35
CA ARG A 153 8.23 20.67 21.28
C ARG A 153 8.59 20.21 19.87
N LYS A 154 9.87 20.36 19.51
CA LYS A 154 10.45 19.67 18.34
C LYS A 154 10.68 18.20 18.67
N ARG A 155 10.55 17.33 17.67
CA ARG A 155 10.89 15.92 17.75
C ARG A 155 11.63 15.50 16.49
N PHE A 156 12.43 14.48 16.62
CA PHE A 156 13.28 13.96 15.57
C PHE A 156 12.99 12.48 15.37
N LEU A 157 12.71 12.09 14.15
CA LEU A 157 12.54 10.69 13.78
C LEU A 157 13.88 10.17 13.27
N LEU A 158 14.48 9.26 14.00
CA LEU A 158 15.63 8.51 13.56
C LEU A 158 15.15 7.26 12.81
N VAL A 159 15.75 7.03 11.65
CA VAL A 159 15.39 5.97 10.72
C VAL A 159 16.59 5.10 10.47
N ALA A 160 16.44 3.79 10.60
CA ALA A 160 17.39 2.79 10.16
C ALA A 160 16.71 1.89 9.12
N ILE A 161 17.25 1.81 7.90
CA ILE A 161 16.69 0.99 6.83
C ILE A 161 17.75 0.13 6.18
N ASP A 162 17.53 -1.19 6.17
CA ASP A 162 18.42 -2.12 5.49
C ASP A 162 18.30 -2.00 3.97
N ARG A 163 19.42 -2.00 3.30
CA ARG A 163 19.50 -1.80 1.86
C ARG A 163 18.98 -2.99 1.06
N CYS A 164 19.19 -4.19 1.54
CA CYS A 164 18.78 -5.42 0.89
C CYS A 164 17.27 -5.68 1.09
N SER A 165 16.86 -5.85 2.33
CA SER A 165 15.50 -6.26 2.68
C SER A 165 14.49 -5.13 2.77
N ARG A 166 14.94 -3.87 2.83
CA ARG A 166 14.10 -2.69 3.15
C ARG A 166 13.50 -2.73 4.56
N TRP A 167 13.96 -3.62 5.40
CA TRP A 167 13.51 -3.70 6.77
C TRP A 167 13.90 -2.44 7.53
N VAL A 168 12.99 -1.90 8.35
CA VAL A 168 13.19 -0.62 9.03
C VAL A 168 13.06 -0.76 10.54
N HIS A 169 13.85 0.07 11.24
CA HIS A 169 13.66 0.41 12.64
C HIS A 169 13.53 1.91 12.78
N LEU A 170 12.62 2.37 13.62
CA LEU A 170 12.30 3.78 13.82
C LEU A 170 12.31 4.11 15.31
N ALA A 171 12.86 5.27 15.67
CA ALA A 171 12.70 5.84 17.00
C ALA A 171 12.42 7.34 16.92
N VAL A 172 11.63 7.86 17.85
CA VAL A 172 11.45 9.30 18.03
C VAL A 172 12.33 9.73 19.21
N LYS A 173 13.08 10.79 19.00
CA LYS A 173 13.96 11.39 20.02
C LYS A 173 13.63 12.87 20.20
N ASP A 174 14.01 13.41 21.34
CA ASP A 174 13.78 14.81 21.69
C ASP A 174 14.77 15.75 20.99
N ASP A 175 15.92 15.22 20.62
CA ASP A 175 17.01 15.94 19.99
C ASP A 175 17.74 15.10 18.94
N GLU A 176 18.63 15.73 18.20
CA GLU A 176 19.54 15.11 17.22
C GLU A 176 21.00 15.14 17.69
N THR A 177 21.21 14.97 18.99
CA THR A 177 22.54 14.92 19.57
C THR A 177 23.25 13.60 19.28
N THR A 178 24.58 13.59 19.48
CA THR A 178 25.39 12.36 19.41
C THR A 178 24.87 11.31 20.39
N ALA A 179 24.44 11.69 21.59
CA ALA A 179 23.89 10.77 22.58
C ALA A 179 22.61 10.07 22.07
N SER A 180 21.70 10.82 21.43
CA SER A 180 20.50 10.30 20.79
C SER A 180 20.82 9.37 19.61
N ALA A 181 21.83 9.70 18.78
CA ALA A 181 22.27 8.85 17.69
C ALA A 181 22.92 7.54 18.19
N VAL A 182 23.73 7.61 19.24
CA VAL A 182 24.34 6.44 19.91
C VAL A 182 23.25 5.53 20.49
N ALA A 183 22.29 6.09 21.24
CA ALA A 183 21.19 5.33 21.81
C ALA A 183 20.37 4.65 20.70
N PHE A 184 20.08 5.36 19.62
CA PHE A 184 19.35 4.82 18.48
C PHE A 184 20.11 3.68 17.77
N LEU A 185 21.42 3.79 17.57
CA LEU A 185 22.20 2.70 16.96
C LEU A 185 22.18 1.44 17.85
N LYS A 186 22.28 1.59 19.18
CA LYS A 186 22.14 0.48 20.13
C LYS A 186 20.75 -0.18 20.01
N GLU A 187 19.69 0.61 19.98
CA GLU A 187 18.32 0.12 19.77
C GLU A 187 18.20 -0.60 18.41
N ALA A 188 18.77 -0.06 17.35
CA ALA A 188 18.74 -0.66 16.02
C ALA A 188 19.47 -2.01 16.01
N VAL A 189 20.66 -2.12 16.58
CA VAL A 189 21.43 -3.38 16.66
C VAL A 189 20.61 -4.48 17.35
N GLN A 190 19.84 -4.13 18.39
CA GLN A 190 18.97 -5.08 19.08
C GLN A 190 17.67 -5.41 18.30
N ALA A 191 17.12 -4.42 17.57
CA ALA A 191 15.85 -4.57 16.89
C ALA A 191 15.94 -5.34 15.57
N PHE A 192 17.08 -5.20 14.85
CA PHE A 192 17.23 -5.89 13.57
C PHE A 192 17.36 -7.41 13.78
N PRO A 193 16.60 -8.22 13.00
CA PRO A 193 16.64 -9.68 13.13
C PRO A 193 17.92 -10.32 12.59
N PHE A 194 18.84 -9.51 12.04
CA PHE A 194 20.12 -9.94 11.50
C PHE A 194 21.25 -9.01 11.95
N THR A 195 22.47 -9.51 11.86
CA THR A 195 23.67 -8.78 12.28
C THR A 195 23.93 -7.60 11.34
N LEU A 196 24.10 -6.40 11.92
CA LEU A 196 24.52 -5.22 11.18
C LEU A 196 26.01 -5.30 10.87
N THR A 197 26.39 -5.07 9.63
CA THR A 197 27.79 -5.07 9.17
C THR A 197 28.29 -3.68 8.82
N HIS A 198 27.40 -2.87 8.25
CA HIS A 198 27.72 -1.52 7.78
C HIS A 198 26.58 -0.56 8.13
N VAL A 199 26.96 0.64 8.51
CA VAL A 199 26.06 1.77 8.69
C VAL A 199 26.49 2.89 7.76
N LEU A 200 25.57 3.40 6.95
CA LEU A 200 25.76 4.55 6.09
C LEU A 200 24.94 5.72 6.62
N THR A 201 25.61 6.83 6.94
CA THR A 201 24.96 8.08 7.37
C THR A 201 25.26 9.21 6.39
N ASP A 202 24.57 10.31 6.54
CA ASP A 202 25.04 11.57 6.02
C ASP A 202 26.21 12.11 6.89
N ARG A 203 26.60 13.35 6.67
CA ARG A 203 27.65 14.02 7.44
C ARG A 203 27.10 14.88 8.59
N GLY A 204 25.91 14.54 9.10
CA GLY A 204 25.35 15.21 10.26
C GLY A 204 26.29 15.13 11.47
N SER A 205 26.35 16.20 12.24
CA SER A 205 27.26 16.29 13.39
C SER A 205 27.04 15.18 14.43
N CYS A 206 25.83 14.71 14.59
CA CYS A 206 25.48 13.63 15.51
C CYS A 206 26.11 12.27 15.09
N PHE A 207 26.39 12.06 13.81
CA PHE A 207 26.97 10.83 13.28
C PHE A 207 28.49 10.90 13.08
N THR A 208 29.08 12.12 13.00
CA THR A 208 30.50 12.30 12.77
C THR A 208 31.32 12.51 14.06
N ALA A 209 30.64 12.53 15.20
CA ALA A 209 31.30 12.71 16.50
C ALA A 209 31.96 11.41 17.00
N ASP A 210 33.06 11.56 17.76
CA ASP A 210 33.86 10.45 18.26
C ASP A 210 33.04 9.40 19.03
N GLY A 211 32.01 9.82 19.79
CA GLY A 211 31.15 8.92 20.54
C GLY A 211 30.35 7.96 19.65
N PHE A 212 29.93 8.40 18.48
CA PHE A 212 29.24 7.53 17.51
C PHE A 212 30.20 6.54 16.86
N GLU A 213 31.40 7.01 16.48
CA GLU A 213 32.45 6.15 15.93
C GLU A 213 32.96 5.13 16.95
N ALA A 214 33.05 5.51 18.23
CA ALA A 214 33.43 4.60 19.32
C ALA A 214 32.40 3.46 19.45
N LEU A 215 31.07 3.76 19.41
CA LEU A 215 30.03 2.75 19.42
C LEU A 215 30.10 1.84 18.19
N CYS A 216 30.30 2.40 17.00
CA CYS A 216 30.42 1.59 15.79
C CYS A 216 31.56 0.56 15.89
N ARG A 217 32.68 0.93 16.49
CA ARG A 217 33.80 0.03 16.79
C ARG A 217 33.44 -1.04 17.84
N GLU A 218 32.78 -0.63 18.92
CA GLU A 218 32.30 -1.54 19.98
C GLU A 218 31.39 -2.63 19.43
N VAL A 219 30.38 -2.25 18.61
CA VAL A 219 29.41 -3.18 18.01
C VAL A 219 29.92 -3.85 16.73
N LYS A 220 31.19 -3.61 16.34
CA LYS A 220 31.83 -4.16 15.14
C LYS A 220 31.11 -3.84 13.84
N VAL A 221 30.54 -2.66 13.73
CA VAL A 221 29.85 -2.15 12.54
C VAL A 221 30.74 -1.16 11.81
N GLN A 222 30.94 -1.34 10.51
CA GLN A 222 31.72 -0.40 9.71
C GLN A 222 30.89 0.85 9.40
N HIS A 223 31.28 2.00 9.94
CA HIS A 223 30.67 3.27 9.61
C HIS A 223 31.18 3.81 8.26
N ARG A 224 30.26 4.30 7.45
CA ARG A 224 30.52 4.98 6.17
C ARG A 224 29.68 6.24 6.09
N THR A 225 30.24 7.30 5.53
CA THR A 225 29.51 8.54 5.26
C THR A 225 29.25 8.70 3.76
N THR A 226 28.14 9.36 3.41
CA THR A 226 27.84 9.70 2.02
C THR A 226 28.86 10.71 1.48
N ARG A 227 29.20 10.58 0.20
CA ARG A 227 30.08 11.58 -0.45
C ARG A 227 29.30 12.90 -0.64
N PRO A 228 29.96 14.06 -0.49
CA PRO A 228 29.34 15.35 -0.78
C PRO A 228 28.76 15.35 -2.20
N TYR A 229 27.65 16.04 -2.38
CA TYR A 229 27.00 16.22 -3.70
C TYR A 229 26.62 14.94 -4.46
N THR A 230 26.51 13.79 -3.79
CA THR A 230 26.05 12.53 -4.39
C THR A 230 24.66 12.14 -3.87
N PRO A 231 23.55 12.78 -4.33
CA PRO A 231 22.20 12.51 -3.83
C PRO A 231 21.72 11.08 -4.15
N LYS A 232 22.38 10.37 -5.08
CA LYS A 232 22.02 9.01 -5.48
C LYS A 232 22.15 7.98 -4.35
N THR A 233 23.02 8.20 -3.37
CA THR A 233 23.26 7.26 -2.27
C THR A 233 22.15 7.28 -1.20
N ASN A 234 21.42 8.38 -1.07
CA ASN A 234 20.38 8.54 -0.03
C ASN A 234 18.93 8.38 -0.56
N GLY A 235 18.76 8.15 -1.86
CA GLY A 235 17.43 8.08 -2.50
C GLY A 235 16.51 6.98 -1.97
N MET A 236 17.02 6.00 -1.23
CA MET A 236 16.23 4.99 -0.55
C MET A 236 15.58 5.57 0.71
N VAL A 237 16.37 6.22 1.54
CA VAL A 237 15.90 6.87 2.79
C VAL A 237 14.98 8.04 2.46
N GLU A 238 15.30 8.83 1.43
CA GLU A 238 14.43 9.92 0.97
C GLU A 238 13.04 9.41 0.56
N ARG A 239 12.97 8.28 -0.18
CA ARG A 239 11.70 7.64 -0.54
C ARG A 239 10.95 7.12 0.68
N PHE A 240 11.66 6.55 1.65
CA PHE A 240 11.08 6.11 2.91
C PHE A 240 10.55 7.30 3.70
N ASN A 241 11.34 8.36 3.88
CA ASN A 241 10.93 9.59 4.56
C ASN A 241 9.72 10.26 3.89
N GLY A 242 9.65 10.24 2.54
CA GLY A 242 8.47 10.67 1.79
C GLY A 242 7.23 9.83 2.09
N ARG A 243 7.39 8.55 2.40
CA ARG A 243 6.32 7.67 2.82
C ARG A 243 5.86 7.99 4.25
N VAL A 244 6.79 8.14 5.18
CA VAL A 244 6.49 8.59 6.56
C VAL A 244 5.72 9.92 6.54
N GLN A 245 6.14 10.87 5.69
CA GLN A 245 5.46 12.15 5.56
C GLN A 245 3.99 12.01 5.14
N ARG A 246 3.69 11.12 4.21
CA ARG A 246 2.32 10.92 3.72
C ARG A 246 1.48 10.06 4.64
N GLU A 247 2.05 8.99 5.20
CA GLU A 247 1.29 7.94 5.87
C GLU A 247 1.19 8.16 7.40
N VAL A 248 2.15 8.85 7.98
CA VAL A 248 2.17 9.14 9.43
C VAL A 248 1.87 10.62 9.69
N LEU A 249 2.65 11.51 9.08
CA LEU A 249 2.55 12.94 9.35
C LEU A 249 1.39 13.63 8.62
N GLY A 250 0.73 12.93 7.67
CA GLY A 250 -0.53 13.34 7.07
C GLY A 250 -1.75 13.15 7.98
N ILE A 251 -1.58 12.44 9.12
CA ILE A 251 -2.61 12.23 10.13
C ILE A 251 -2.46 13.33 11.18
N THR A 252 -3.57 13.84 11.69
CA THR A 252 -3.54 14.80 12.81
C THR A 252 -3.07 14.08 14.06
N ILE A 253 -1.94 14.50 14.62
CA ILE A 253 -1.32 13.93 15.81
C ILE A 253 -1.50 14.94 16.94
N HIS A 254 -2.16 14.54 18.00
CA HIS A 254 -2.51 15.45 19.10
C HIS A 254 -1.51 15.41 20.26
N SER A 255 -0.74 14.32 20.38
CA SER A 255 0.21 14.17 21.50
C SER A 255 1.45 13.36 21.11
N HIS A 256 2.49 13.45 21.92
CA HIS A 256 3.69 12.62 21.78
C HIS A 256 3.38 11.12 21.95
N ALA A 257 2.46 10.76 22.84
CA ALA A 257 2.02 9.37 23.02
C ALA A 257 1.34 8.81 21.76
N ASP A 258 0.54 9.63 21.07
CA ASP A 258 -0.09 9.26 19.81
C ASP A 258 0.96 9.07 18.71
N LEU A 259 1.95 9.96 18.64
CA LEU A 259 3.08 9.83 17.72
C LEU A 259 3.84 8.52 17.92
N GLU A 260 4.16 8.16 19.18
CA GLU A 260 4.84 6.91 19.49
C GLU A 260 4.00 5.67 19.12
N THR A 261 2.72 5.70 19.38
CA THR A 261 1.80 4.62 19.02
C THR A 261 1.71 4.46 17.49
N LEU A 262 1.54 5.56 16.77
CA LEU A 262 1.52 5.58 15.31
C LEU A 262 2.85 5.10 14.72
N ARG A 263 3.98 5.54 15.29
CA ARG A 263 5.32 5.09 14.88
C ARG A 263 5.48 3.58 15.02
N LYS A 264 5.13 3.02 16.18
CA LYS A 264 5.21 1.56 16.42
C LYS A 264 4.32 0.79 15.46
N GLY A 265 3.08 1.25 15.27
CA GLY A 265 2.14 0.66 14.31
C GLY A 265 2.65 0.74 12.87
N PHE A 266 3.15 1.91 12.45
CA PHE A 266 3.71 2.11 11.12
C PHE A 266 4.95 1.24 10.88
N ASN A 267 5.87 1.15 11.84
CA ASN A 267 7.09 0.33 11.73
C ASN A 267 6.74 -1.13 11.47
N ARG A 268 5.78 -1.69 12.25
CA ARG A 268 5.29 -3.06 12.08
C ARG A 268 4.59 -3.25 10.74
N ALA A 269 3.67 -2.36 10.40
CA ALA A 269 2.91 -2.43 9.15
C ALA A 269 3.83 -2.30 7.92
N TYR A 270 4.85 -1.44 7.97
CA TYR A 270 5.81 -1.29 6.89
C TYR A 270 6.61 -2.57 6.66
N ASN A 271 7.12 -3.20 7.71
CA ASN A 271 7.93 -4.41 7.62
C ASN A 271 7.10 -5.63 7.17
N ALA A 272 5.81 -5.68 7.49
CA ALA A 272 4.89 -6.74 7.06
C ALA A 272 4.31 -6.52 5.64
N ARG A 273 4.35 -5.31 5.10
CA ARG A 273 3.71 -4.96 3.83
C ARG A 273 4.54 -5.34 2.61
N ARG A 274 3.91 -5.99 1.63
CA ARG A 274 4.54 -6.36 0.35
C ARG A 274 5.03 -5.13 -0.42
N GLN A 275 6.22 -5.25 -0.99
CA GLN A 275 6.84 -4.17 -1.74
C GLN A 275 7.25 -4.63 -3.14
N ARG A 276 6.90 -3.83 -4.14
CA ARG A 276 7.24 -4.12 -5.55
C ARG A 276 8.75 -4.23 -5.77
N VAL A 277 9.54 -3.42 -5.06
CA VAL A 277 11.01 -3.42 -5.15
C VAL A 277 11.63 -4.71 -4.62
N LEU A 278 10.90 -5.49 -3.83
CA LEU A 278 11.29 -6.79 -3.31
C LEU A 278 10.62 -7.96 -4.07
N GLY A 279 10.19 -7.73 -5.32
CA GLY A 279 9.51 -8.76 -6.09
C GLY A 279 8.17 -9.20 -5.51
N GLY A 280 7.51 -8.34 -4.72
CA GLY A 280 6.23 -8.65 -4.06
C GLY A 280 6.36 -9.27 -2.67
N LEU A 281 7.58 -9.44 -2.16
CA LEU A 281 7.81 -9.83 -0.77
C LEU A 281 7.64 -8.63 0.17
N SER A 282 7.32 -8.90 1.43
CA SER A 282 7.49 -7.91 2.49
C SER A 282 8.93 -7.89 2.99
N PRO A 283 9.40 -6.81 3.64
CA PRO A 283 10.69 -6.78 4.32
C PRO A 283 10.91 -7.98 5.25
N ASP A 284 9.92 -8.36 6.06
CA ASP A 284 10.00 -9.54 6.93
C ASP A 284 10.16 -10.83 6.14
N GLN A 285 9.47 -10.99 5.02
CA GLN A 285 9.60 -12.16 4.16
C GLN A 285 10.97 -12.21 3.48
N ALA A 286 11.46 -11.06 3.00
CA ALA A 286 12.79 -10.95 2.38
C ALA A 286 13.90 -11.32 3.38
N VAL A 287 13.81 -10.83 4.62
CA VAL A 287 14.75 -11.20 5.71
C VAL A 287 14.71 -12.70 5.97
N ARG A 288 13.51 -13.28 6.17
CA ARG A 288 13.37 -14.73 6.42
C ARG A 288 13.96 -15.58 5.30
N GLN A 289 13.74 -15.17 4.05
CA GLN A 289 14.28 -15.87 2.88
C GLN A 289 15.81 -15.83 2.87
N GLN A 290 16.43 -14.67 3.14
CA GLN A 290 17.87 -14.51 3.20
C GLN A 290 18.49 -15.28 4.37
N MET A 291 17.86 -15.24 5.54
CA MET A 291 18.32 -15.99 6.72
C MET A 291 18.18 -17.50 6.54
N LYS A 292 17.14 -17.96 5.84
CA LYS A 292 17.01 -19.39 5.49
C LYS A 292 18.13 -19.84 4.57
N ALA A 293 18.54 -19.00 3.62
CA ALA A 293 19.68 -19.28 2.73
C ALA A 293 21.03 -19.21 3.45
N ASN A 294 21.16 -18.34 4.44
CA ASN A 294 22.38 -18.16 5.24
C ASN A 294 22.06 -17.90 6.72
N PRO A 295 21.93 -18.95 7.54
CA PRO A 295 21.60 -18.83 8.97
C PRO A 295 22.60 -18.01 9.81
N LYS A 296 23.85 -17.89 9.36
CA LYS A 296 24.90 -17.11 10.05
C LYS A 296 24.60 -15.61 10.10
N LEU A 297 23.64 -15.15 9.30
CA LEU A 297 23.19 -13.74 9.29
C LEU A 297 22.29 -13.40 10.47
N ALA A 298 21.71 -14.37 11.17
CA ALA A 298 20.82 -14.13 12.30
C ALA A 298 21.52 -13.34 13.42
N SER A 299 20.82 -12.36 13.98
CA SER A 299 21.27 -11.65 15.17
C SER A 299 21.11 -12.56 16.39
N MET A 300 22.11 -12.57 17.27
CA MET A 300 22.06 -13.30 18.54
C MET A 300 21.05 -12.70 19.55
N HIS A 301 20.49 -11.55 19.25
CA HIS A 301 19.60 -10.81 20.15
C HIS A 301 18.13 -10.84 19.75
N HIS A 302 17.78 -11.54 18.65
CA HIS A 302 16.42 -11.51 18.12
C HIS A 302 15.75 -12.89 18.22
N GLU A 303 14.73 -13.02 19.05
CA GLU A 303 13.74 -14.09 18.92
C GLU A 303 12.84 -13.83 17.71
N PRO A 304 12.64 -14.80 16.81
CA PRO A 304 11.74 -14.60 15.68
C PRO A 304 10.31 -14.32 16.19
N PRO A 305 9.61 -13.32 15.60
CA PRO A 305 8.24 -13.03 16.01
C PRO A 305 7.33 -14.23 15.77
N SER A 306 6.73 -14.72 16.83
CA SER A 306 5.77 -15.82 16.88
C SER A 306 4.40 -15.33 16.45
N ASP A 307 4.10 -14.92 15.28
CA ASP A 307 2.77 -14.95 14.67
C ASP A 307 2.55 -13.91 13.56
N PRO A 308 1.72 -14.22 12.55
CA PRO A 308 1.41 -13.28 11.49
C PRO A 308 0.51 -12.14 12.00
N CYS A 309 0.89 -10.96 11.61
CA CYS A 309 0.36 -9.64 11.87
C CYS A 309 -1.16 -9.54 12.02
N VAL A 310 -1.64 -9.31 13.23
CA VAL A 310 -2.91 -8.64 13.49
C VAL A 310 -2.64 -7.13 13.50
N LEU A 311 -3.16 -6.40 12.51
CA LEU A 311 -3.11 -4.94 12.52
C LEU A 311 -3.78 -4.40 13.78
N PRO A 312 -3.16 -3.47 14.52
CA PRO A 312 -3.80 -2.89 15.69
C PRO A 312 -5.10 -2.20 15.28
N LYS A 313 -6.21 -2.51 15.96
CA LYS A 313 -7.51 -1.84 15.81
C LYS A 313 -7.44 -0.30 15.91
N ALA A 314 -6.38 0.23 16.50
CA ALA A 314 -6.13 1.66 16.64
C ALA A 314 -6.01 2.43 15.30
N LEU A 315 -5.54 1.80 14.22
CA LEU A 315 -5.49 2.45 12.89
C LEU A 315 -6.89 2.58 12.27
N LEU A 316 -7.83 1.71 12.63
CA LEU A 316 -9.23 1.75 12.20
C LEU A 316 -10.04 2.83 12.92
N VAL A 317 -9.75 3.08 14.20
CA VAL A 317 -10.47 4.06 15.03
C VAL A 317 -10.18 5.50 14.58
N VAL A 318 -8.97 5.80 14.09
CA VAL A 318 -8.60 7.15 13.66
C VAL A 318 -9.27 7.54 12.33
N ALA A 319 -9.58 6.58 11.47
CA ALA A 319 -10.33 6.86 10.23
C ALA A 319 -11.81 7.11 10.50
N ALA A 320 -12.41 6.40 11.45
CA ALA A 320 -13.83 6.55 11.82
C ALA A 320 -14.11 7.83 12.64
N ALA A 321 -13.14 8.32 13.42
CA ALA A 321 -13.32 9.52 14.25
C ALA A 321 -13.38 10.84 13.46
N LYS A 322 -13.04 10.85 12.16
CA LYS A 322 -13.12 12.05 11.30
C LYS A 322 -14.51 12.34 10.76
N GLU A 323 -15.44 11.41 10.81
CA GLU A 323 -16.81 11.62 10.28
C GLU A 323 -17.81 12.19 11.32
N VAL A 324 -17.43 12.27 12.60
CA VAL A 324 -18.36 12.66 13.69
C VAL A 324 -18.22 14.12 14.13
N SER A 325 -17.30 14.92 13.58
CA SER A 325 -17.15 16.31 13.98
C SER A 325 -17.37 17.30 12.83
N HIS A 326 -18.60 17.36 12.33
CA HIS A 326 -19.18 18.60 11.81
C HIS A 326 -20.40 18.92 12.68
N PRO A 327 -20.36 19.89 13.56
CA PRO A 327 -21.57 20.50 14.08
C PRO A 327 -22.08 21.48 13.02
N ASP A 328 -23.34 21.30 12.64
CA ASP A 328 -24.14 22.32 11.97
C ASP A 328 -24.10 23.64 12.75
N THR A 329 -23.64 24.69 12.12
CA THR A 329 -24.14 26.07 12.23
C THR A 329 -23.67 26.86 11.04
#